data_88f7ad9f4b08e9952a41ef36f3aee55b
#
_entry.id   88f7ad9f4b08e9952a41ef36f3aee55b
#
_cell.length_a   1.000
_cell.length_b   1.000
_cell.length_c   1.000
_cell.angle_alpha   90.00
_cell.angle_beta   90.00
_cell.angle_gamma   90.00
#
_symmetry.space_group_name_H-M   'P 1'
#
loop_
_entity.id
_entity.type
_entity.pdbx_description
1 polymer ?
#
loop_
_entity_poly.entity_id
_entity_poly.type
_entity_poly.pdbx_seq_one_letter_code
_entity_poly.pdbx_strand_id
1 'polypeptide(L)'
;FPVSLRYSIVSKTKGFRQGALPGEDYVEVGRDREESIKAAKFLQKAGYDMLNCDNGTYDAWYWSHPPIYMPENCNLEDVEFIKGYVQIPVVAAGRMTLDKAAQSIEDGKIDGVGFARSFLADPQWLTKVMEDREEEIRPCILCHNACFNMAHYKGVPNDQDLQDSLHLARCAVNAEMMQ
;
A
#
# COMPACT_ATOMS: atom_id res chain seq x y z
N PHE A 1 -16.10 18.01 5.06
CA PHE A 1 -15.94 16.64 4.58
C PHE A 1 -14.47 16.24 4.67
N PRO A 2 -14.08 15.17 5.40
CA PRO A 2 -12.71 14.76 5.52
C PRO A 2 -12.14 14.32 4.17
N VAL A 3 -10.92 14.72 3.86
CA VAL A 3 -10.23 14.40 2.61
C VAL A 3 -8.92 13.68 2.91
N SER A 4 -8.80 12.44 2.46
CA SER A 4 -7.56 11.67 2.53
C SER A 4 -6.84 11.63 1.19
N LEU A 5 -5.52 11.56 1.23
CA LEU A 5 -4.68 11.43 0.05
C LEU A 5 -3.81 10.19 0.16
N ARG A 6 -3.74 9.40 -0.92
CA ARG A 6 -2.68 8.41 -1.06
C ARG A 6 -1.37 9.14 -1.39
N TYR A 7 -0.36 8.90 -0.56
CA TYR A 7 0.88 9.64 -0.59
C TYR A 7 2.09 8.70 -0.67
N SER A 8 2.78 8.72 -1.81
CA SER A 8 4.05 8.02 -1.95
C SER A 8 5.16 8.89 -1.36
N ILE A 9 5.88 8.38 -0.38
CA ILE A 9 6.91 9.14 0.35
C ILE A 9 8.18 9.23 -0.47
N VAL A 10 8.78 8.08 -0.82
CA VAL A 10 9.99 8.00 -1.63
C VAL A 10 9.66 7.34 -2.96
N SER A 11 10.11 7.91 -4.06
CA SER A 11 9.84 7.38 -5.40
C SER A 11 10.46 6.02 -5.65
N LYS A 12 11.56 5.69 -4.97
CA LYS A 12 12.33 4.45 -5.14
C LYS A 12 12.79 4.27 -6.61
N THR A 13 13.22 5.38 -7.23
CA THR A 13 13.55 5.43 -8.66
C THR A 13 15.01 5.87 -8.85
N LYS A 14 15.79 5.08 -9.58
CA LYS A 14 17.22 5.36 -9.89
C LYS A 14 17.47 5.78 -11.34
N GLY A 15 16.40 5.87 -12.15
CA GLY A 15 16.45 6.28 -13.53
C GLY A 15 15.13 6.02 -14.25
N PHE A 16 15.04 6.41 -15.50
CA PHE A 16 13.85 6.17 -16.34
C PHE A 16 13.59 4.65 -16.47
N ARG A 17 12.41 4.20 -16.07
CA ARG A 17 12.00 2.78 -16.00
C ARG A 17 12.91 1.90 -15.12
N GLN A 18 13.55 2.52 -14.13
CA GLN A 18 14.46 1.81 -13.24
C GLN A 18 14.07 2.07 -11.77
N GLY A 19 13.31 1.16 -11.20
CA GLY A 19 13.03 1.18 -9.76
C GLY A 19 14.16 0.53 -8.96
N ALA A 20 14.37 1.03 -7.75
CA ALA A 20 15.35 0.48 -6.81
C ALA A 20 14.76 -0.69 -6.01
N LEU A 21 15.56 -1.71 -5.71
CA LEU A 21 15.18 -2.86 -4.89
C LEU A 21 15.49 -2.60 -3.41
N PRO A 22 14.85 -3.33 -2.48
CA PRO A 22 15.21 -3.27 -1.06
C PRO A 22 16.68 -3.61 -0.83
N GLY A 23 17.38 -2.77 -0.05
CA GLY A 23 18.80 -2.97 0.27
C GLY A 23 19.78 -2.59 -0.85
N GLU A 24 19.29 -2.11 -2.00
CA GLU A 24 20.13 -1.61 -3.07
C GLU A 24 20.69 -0.24 -2.72
N ASP A 25 21.99 -0.04 -2.95
CA ASP A 25 22.60 1.29 -2.89
C ASP A 25 22.38 2.03 -4.20
N TYR A 26 21.67 3.14 -4.15
CA TYR A 26 21.32 3.93 -5.34
C TYR A 26 21.16 5.41 -5.02
N VAL A 27 21.20 6.24 -6.05
CA VAL A 27 20.86 7.66 -5.97
C VAL A 27 19.40 7.82 -6.38
N GLU A 28 18.56 8.36 -5.48
CA GLU A 28 17.16 8.67 -5.79
C GLU A 28 17.10 9.84 -6.79
N VAL A 29 16.46 9.61 -7.94
CA VAL A 29 16.27 10.63 -8.99
C VAL A 29 14.85 11.19 -9.02
N GLY A 30 13.94 10.59 -8.27
CA GLY A 30 12.59 11.08 -8.04
C GLY A 30 12.48 11.84 -6.73
N ARG A 31 11.34 11.71 -6.05
CA ARG A 31 11.12 12.31 -4.74
C ARG A 31 11.88 11.54 -3.67
N ASP A 32 12.73 12.26 -2.94
CA ASP A 32 13.42 11.78 -1.74
C ASP A 32 12.66 12.13 -0.45
N ARG A 33 13.25 11.80 0.71
CA ARG A 33 12.69 12.13 2.03
C ARG A 33 12.58 13.63 2.29
N GLU A 34 13.53 14.44 1.82
CA GLU A 34 13.55 15.90 2.07
C GLU A 34 12.46 16.60 1.29
N GLU A 35 12.29 16.26 0.02
CA GLU A 35 11.23 16.77 -0.81
C GLU A 35 9.86 16.30 -0.28
N SER A 36 9.79 15.07 0.20
CA SER A 36 8.58 14.49 0.79
C SER A 36 8.11 15.25 2.03
N ILE A 37 9.03 15.68 2.92
CA ILE A 37 8.67 16.52 4.06
C ILE A 37 7.99 17.82 3.59
N LYS A 38 8.58 18.49 2.60
CA LYS A 38 8.02 19.75 2.06
C LYS A 38 6.64 19.55 1.47
N ALA A 39 6.48 18.49 0.68
CA ALA A 39 5.20 18.14 0.07
C ALA A 39 4.13 17.76 1.11
N ALA A 40 4.45 16.93 2.11
CA ALA A 40 3.52 16.53 3.16
C ALA A 40 3.04 17.73 3.99
N LYS A 41 3.95 18.63 4.39
CA LYS A 41 3.60 19.88 5.08
C LYS A 41 2.73 20.79 4.24
N PHE A 42 2.99 20.88 2.94
CA PHE A 42 2.16 21.65 2.01
C PHE A 42 0.75 21.06 1.90
N LEU A 43 0.63 19.75 1.78
CA LEU A 43 -0.65 19.06 1.71
C LEU A 43 -1.47 19.24 3.00
N GLN A 44 -0.84 19.09 4.17
CA GLN A 44 -1.50 19.39 5.45
C GLN A 44 -2.01 20.85 5.50
N LYS A 45 -1.16 21.81 5.09
CA LYS A 45 -1.56 23.23 5.03
C LYS A 45 -2.67 23.49 4.01
N ALA A 46 -2.73 22.74 2.93
CA ALA A 46 -3.78 22.82 1.91
C ALA A 46 -5.12 22.24 2.37
N GLY A 47 -5.18 21.58 3.55
CA GLY A 47 -6.41 21.10 4.17
C GLY A 47 -6.70 19.62 3.95
N TYR A 48 -5.70 18.80 3.64
CA TYR A 48 -5.85 17.35 3.71
C TYR A 48 -5.90 16.90 5.17
N ASP A 49 -6.81 15.98 5.47
CA ASP A 49 -7.09 15.50 6.83
C ASP A 49 -6.32 14.23 7.19
N MET A 50 -5.81 13.50 6.21
CA MET A 50 -5.07 12.24 6.42
C MET A 50 -4.18 11.92 5.23
N LEU A 51 -3.01 11.32 5.49
CA LEU A 51 -2.14 10.73 4.48
C LEU A 51 -2.15 9.20 4.58
N ASN A 52 -2.53 8.52 3.49
CA ASN A 52 -2.38 7.08 3.35
C ASN A 52 -1.07 6.81 2.59
N CYS A 53 -0.04 6.39 3.33
CA CYS A 53 1.35 6.42 2.90
C CYS A 53 1.89 5.06 2.45
N ASP A 54 2.65 5.10 1.37
CA ASP A 54 3.50 4.02 0.88
C ASP A 54 4.75 4.59 0.20
N ASN A 55 5.45 3.78 -0.60
CA ASN A 55 6.55 4.18 -1.45
C ASN A 55 6.31 3.75 -2.91
N GLY A 56 7.18 4.25 -3.79
CA GLY A 56 7.24 3.82 -5.17
C GLY A 56 6.46 4.69 -6.14
N THR A 57 6.72 4.44 -7.40
CA THR A 57 6.07 5.04 -8.57
C THR A 57 5.72 3.94 -9.55
N TYR A 58 5.26 4.29 -10.75
CA TYR A 58 5.07 3.30 -11.84
C TYR A 58 6.36 2.56 -12.23
N ASP A 59 7.52 3.19 -12.09
CA ASP A 59 8.82 2.56 -12.34
C ASP A 59 9.27 1.64 -11.21
N ALA A 60 8.70 1.83 -10.02
CA ALA A 60 8.98 1.08 -8.79
C ALA A 60 7.68 0.58 -8.11
N TRP A 61 6.69 0.16 -8.91
CA TRP A 61 5.35 -0.24 -8.46
C TRP A 61 5.33 -1.33 -7.38
N TYR A 62 6.36 -2.16 -7.32
CA TYR A 62 6.50 -3.23 -6.33
C TYR A 62 6.72 -2.72 -4.89
N TRP A 63 6.96 -1.44 -4.69
CA TRP A 63 6.92 -0.80 -3.37
C TRP A 63 5.50 -0.45 -2.96
N SER A 64 4.68 0.06 -3.88
CA SER A 64 3.28 0.40 -3.57
C SER A 64 2.35 -0.81 -3.55
N HIS A 65 2.71 -1.89 -4.25
CA HIS A 65 1.98 -3.17 -4.30
C HIS A 65 2.94 -4.34 -4.05
N PRO A 66 3.49 -4.49 -2.84
CA PRO A 66 4.61 -5.40 -2.62
C PRO A 66 4.26 -6.85 -2.90
N PRO A 67 4.94 -7.51 -3.87
CA PRO A 67 4.80 -8.94 -4.13
C PRO A 67 5.58 -9.79 -3.10
N ILE A 68 5.55 -11.11 -3.28
CA ILE A 68 6.10 -12.05 -2.32
C ILE A 68 7.60 -11.87 -2.04
N TYR A 69 8.37 -11.40 -3.02
CA TYR A 69 9.82 -11.17 -2.89
C TYR A 69 10.20 -9.87 -2.18
N MET A 70 9.23 -8.95 -1.94
CA MET A 70 9.48 -7.76 -1.13
C MET A 70 9.49 -8.10 0.35
N PRO A 71 10.27 -7.40 1.18
CA PRO A 71 10.24 -7.60 2.63
C PRO A 71 8.87 -7.26 3.23
N GLU A 72 8.55 -7.90 4.35
CA GLU A 72 7.43 -7.45 5.18
C GLU A 72 7.69 -6.05 5.71
N ASN A 73 6.61 -5.28 5.87
CA ASN A 73 6.66 -3.91 6.38
C ASN A 73 7.59 -2.97 5.57
N CYS A 74 7.81 -3.25 4.29
CA CYS A 74 8.83 -2.62 3.46
C CYS A 74 8.74 -1.10 3.34
N ASN A 75 7.57 -0.51 3.59
CA ASN A 75 7.37 0.94 3.56
C ASN A 75 7.38 1.60 4.93
N LEU A 76 7.36 0.81 6.02
CA LEU A 76 7.07 1.32 7.36
C LEU A 76 8.08 2.37 7.84
N GLU A 77 9.38 2.17 7.61
CA GLU A 77 10.42 3.10 8.03
C GLU A 77 10.19 4.51 7.45
N ASP A 78 9.86 4.60 6.15
CA ASP A 78 9.58 5.88 5.51
C ASP A 78 8.28 6.50 6.02
N VAL A 79 7.28 5.67 6.36
CA VAL A 79 6.00 6.15 6.91
C VAL A 79 6.17 6.67 8.34
N GLU A 80 6.88 5.96 9.20
CA GLU A 80 7.25 6.44 10.55
C GLU A 80 8.06 7.74 10.47
N PHE A 81 8.98 7.84 9.51
CA PHE A 81 9.75 9.05 9.26
C PHE A 81 8.83 10.24 8.94
N ILE A 82 7.91 10.12 7.96
CA ILE A 82 7.06 11.26 7.56
C ILE A 82 6.07 11.66 8.65
N LYS A 83 5.62 10.73 9.49
CA LYS A 83 4.76 11.00 10.65
C LYS A 83 5.37 12.05 11.59
N GLY A 84 6.68 12.06 11.76
CA GLY A 84 7.38 13.05 12.58
C GLY A 84 7.28 14.49 12.10
N TYR A 85 6.78 14.74 10.89
CA TYR A 85 6.76 16.07 10.27
C TYR A 85 5.36 16.64 10.02
N VAL A 86 4.30 15.85 10.25
CA VAL A 86 2.90 16.27 10.07
C VAL A 86 2.08 16.00 11.34
N GLN A 87 0.98 16.75 11.51
CA GLN A 87 0.07 16.59 12.64
C GLN A 87 -1.20 15.82 12.28
N ILE A 88 -1.50 15.71 10.99
CA ILE A 88 -2.61 14.90 10.49
C ILE A 88 -2.31 13.42 10.60
N PRO A 89 -3.33 12.55 10.73
CA PRO A 89 -3.15 11.11 10.74
C PRO A 89 -2.36 10.57 9.55
N VAL A 90 -1.46 9.63 9.83
CA VAL A 90 -0.65 8.93 8.84
C VAL A 90 -0.92 7.43 8.92
N VAL A 91 -1.37 6.86 7.82
CA VAL A 91 -1.71 5.45 7.68
C VAL A 91 -0.65 4.75 6.85
N ALA A 92 -0.07 3.68 7.37
CA ALA A 92 0.95 2.89 6.68
C ALA A 92 0.32 1.82 5.78
N ALA A 93 0.85 1.65 4.58
CA ALA A 93 0.46 0.56 3.68
C ALA A 93 1.70 -0.12 3.04
N GLY A 94 1.60 -1.41 2.77
CA GLY A 94 2.64 -2.17 2.09
C GLY A 94 3.13 -3.39 2.86
N ARG A 95 2.48 -4.53 2.68
CA ARG A 95 2.83 -5.83 3.26
C ARG A 95 3.03 -5.79 4.78
N MET A 96 2.16 -5.03 5.47
CA MET A 96 2.18 -4.92 6.92
C MET A 96 1.80 -6.25 7.57
N THR A 97 2.52 -6.62 8.64
CA THR A 97 2.13 -7.68 9.55
C THR A 97 1.29 -7.12 10.69
N LEU A 98 0.43 -7.96 11.32
CA LEU A 98 -0.45 -7.53 12.41
C LEU A 98 0.36 -7.03 13.61
N ASP A 99 1.32 -7.82 14.08
CA ASP A 99 2.13 -7.49 15.26
C ASP A 99 2.89 -6.17 15.06
N LYS A 100 3.50 -5.99 13.89
CA LYS A 100 4.25 -4.77 13.59
C LYS A 100 3.33 -3.55 13.44
N ALA A 101 2.14 -3.75 12.88
CA ALA A 101 1.11 -2.72 12.79
C ALA A 101 0.66 -2.26 14.18
N ALA A 102 0.28 -3.21 15.05
CA ALA A 102 -0.14 -2.93 16.42
C ALA A 102 0.96 -2.19 17.20
N GLN A 103 2.19 -2.71 17.17
CA GLN A 103 3.33 -2.11 17.85
C GLN A 103 3.61 -0.67 17.38
N SER A 104 3.59 -0.40 16.07
CA SER A 104 3.88 0.94 15.55
C SER A 104 2.78 1.95 15.87
N ILE A 105 1.51 1.50 15.99
CA ILE A 105 0.39 2.33 16.45
C ILE A 105 0.54 2.60 17.96
N GLU A 106 0.81 1.60 18.76
CA GLU A 106 1.00 1.73 20.21
C GLU A 106 2.15 2.67 20.56
N ASP A 107 3.25 2.58 19.80
CA ASP A 107 4.42 3.46 19.94
C ASP A 107 4.14 4.90 19.44
N GLY A 108 2.98 5.18 18.84
CA GLY A 108 2.62 6.48 18.26
C GLY A 108 3.43 6.86 17.02
N LYS A 109 4.04 5.88 16.36
CA LYS A 109 4.86 6.09 15.15
C LYS A 109 4.03 6.21 13.87
N ILE A 110 2.81 5.67 13.89
CA ILE A 110 1.79 5.80 12.86
C ILE A 110 0.41 5.86 13.53
N ASP A 111 -0.62 6.29 12.81
CA ASP A 111 -1.98 6.39 13.35
C ASP A 111 -2.90 5.26 12.88
N GLY A 112 -2.48 4.49 11.89
CA GLY A 112 -3.25 3.37 11.38
C GLY A 112 -2.53 2.60 10.29
N VAL A 113 -3.14 1.51 9.85
CA VAL A 113 -2.59 0.63 8.80
C VAL A 113 -3.65 0.29 7.77
N GLY A 114 -3.26 0.32 6.50
CA GLY A 114 -4.08 -0.06 5.36
C GLY A 114 -3.79 -1.49 4.90
N PHE A 115 -4.78 -2.37 5.02
CA PHE A 115 -4.76 -3.72 4.44
C PHE A 115 -5.74 -3.79 3.28
N ALA A 116 -5.30 -4.17 2.09
CA ALA A 116 -6.18 -4.31 0.92
C ALA A 116 -6.33 -5.77 0.50
N ARG A 117 -5.22 -6.42 0.12
CA ARG A 117 -5.24 -7.79 -0.41
C ARG A 117 -5.67 -8.84 0.61
N SER A 118 -5.45 -8.59 1.91
CA SER A 118 -5.95 -9.45 2.99
C SER A 118 -7.47 -9.54 2.95
N PHE A 119 -8.18 -8.42 2.77
CA PHE A 119 -9.63 -8.40 2.63
C PHE A 119 -10.14 -9.03 1.34
N LEU A 120 -9.36 -8.96 0.24
CA LEU A 120 -9.71 -9.67 -0.98
C LEU A 120 -9.58 -11.19 -0.81
N ALA A 121 -8.56 -11.63 -0.07
CA ALA A 121 -8.37 -13.04 0.23
C ALA A 121 -9.40 -13.58 1.22
N ASP A 122 -9.70 -12.79 2.26
CA ASP A 122 -10.67 -13.11 3.30
C ASP A 122 -11.50 -11.88 3.69
N PRO A 123 -12.76 -11.75 3.24
CA PRO A 123 -13.60 -10.61 3.61
C PRO A 123 -13.85 -10.47 5.12
N GLN A 124 -13.73 -11.56 5.88
CA GLN A 124 -13.89 -11.58 7.34
C GLN A 124 -12.57 -11.42 8.09
N TRP A 125 -11.48 -11.11 7.40
CA TRP A 125 -10.13 -11.02 7.95
C TRP A 125 -10.08 -10.21 9.25
N LEU A 126 -10.63 -8.99 9.25
CA LEU A 126 -10.61 -8.12 10.44
C LEU A 126 -11.48 -8.69 11.58
N THR A 127 -12.64 -9.23 11.26
CA THR A 127 -13.53 -9.86 12.25
C THR A 127 -12.83 -11.02 12.96
N LYS A 128 -12.15 -11.87 12.19
CA LYS A 128 -11.39 -13.00 12.73
C LYS A 128 -10.24 -12.53 13.64
N VAL A 129 -9.52 -11.48 13.24
CA VAL A 129 -8.49 -10.87 14.09
C VAL A 129 -9.07 -10.34 15.41
N MET A 130 -10.22 -9.65 15.35
CA MET A 130 -10.86 -9.09 16.54
C MET A 130 -11.45 -10.15 17.49
N GLU A 131 -11.67 -11.35 17.01
CA GLU A 131 -12.24 -12.47 17.76
C GLU A 131 -11.20 -13.54 18.13
N ASP A 132 -9.89 -13.21 17.99
CA ASP A 132 -8.77 -14.12 18.27
C ASP A 132 -8.87 -15.45 17.49
N ARG A 133 -9.26 -15.37 16.21
CA ARG A 133 -9.44 -16.51 15.28
C ARG A 133 -8.53 -16.41 14.04
N GLU A 134 -7.28 -15.95 14.23
CA GLU A 134 -6.34 -15.74 13.13
C GLU A 134 -6.03 -17.03 12.36
N GLU A 135 -6.09 -18.20 13.02
CA GLU A 135 -5.87 -19.50 12.38
C GLU A 135 -6.95 -19.86 11.33
N GLU A 136 -8.12 -19.21 11.38
CA GLU A 136 -9.15 -19.35 10.39
C GLU A 136 -9.01 -18.42 9.18
N ILE A 137 -8.04 -17.49 9.23
CA ILE A 137 -7.83 -16.52 8.14
C ILE A 137 -7.32 -17.23 6.90
N ARG A 138 -7.96 -16.96 5.75
CA ARG A 138 -7.43 -17.32 4.44
C ARG A 138 -6.37 -16.28 4.04
N PRO A 139 -5.07 -16.60 4.11
CA PRO A 139 -4.03 -15.61 3.90
C PRO A 139 -3.91 -15.21 2.43
N CYS A 140 -3.55 -13.94 2.19
CA CYS A 140 -3.11 -13.49 0.88
C CYS A 140 -1.73 -14.09 0.57
N ILE A 141 -1.62 -14.84 -0.53
CA ILE A 141 -0.35 -15.47 -0.96
C ILE A 141 0.56 -14.54 -1.78
N LEU A 142 0.23 -13.27 -1.88
CA LEU A 142 1.01 -12.22 -2.55
C LEU A 142 1.35 -12.52 -4.03
N CYS A 143 0.52 -13.31 -4.70
CA CYS A 143 0.77 -13.77 -6.07
C CYS A 143 0.53 -12.71 -7.15
N HIS A 144 -0.20 -11.63 -6.86
CA HIS A 144 -0.61 -10.58 -7.81
C HIS A 144 -1.36 -11.09 -9.07
N ASN A 145 -1.75 -12.36 -9.09
CA ASN A 145 -2.28 -12.99 -10.29
C ASN A 145 -3.65 -12.44 -10.70
N ALA A 146 -4.61 -12.48 -9.79
CA ALA A 146 -5.99 -12.12 -10.12
C ALA A 146 -6.40 -10.71 -9.65
N CYS A 147 -5.84 -10.20 -8.56
CA CYS A 147 -6.15 -8.86 -8.07
C CYS A 147 -5.43 -7.76 -8.86
N PHE A 148 -4.12 -7.84 -9.02
CA PHE A 148 -3.33 -6.80 -9.70
C PHE A 148 -3.27 -7.01 -11.21
N ASN A 149 -2.90 -8.21 -11.66
CA ASN A 149 -2.70 -8.46 -13.08
C ASN A 149 -3.99 -8.38 -13.92
N MET A 150 -5.11 -8.82 -13.37
CA MET A 150 -6.40 -8.72 -14.06
C MET A 150 -7.02 -7.32 -13.98
N ALA A 151 -6.82 -6.60 -12.87
CA ALA A 151 -7.30 -5.23 -12.73
C ALA A 151 -6.44 -4.22 -13.50
N HIS A 152 -5.20 -4.58 -13.82
CA HIS A 152 -4.28 -3.71 -14.55
C HIS A 152 -4.44 -3.89 -16.05
N TYR A 153 -5.25 -3.02 -16.65
CA TYR A 153 -5.59 -3.08 -18.05
C TYR A 153 -4.42 -2.66 -18.94
N LYS A 154 -3.92 -3.60 -19.72
CA LYS A 154 -2.73 -3.39 -20.57
C LYS A 154 -3.13 -2.89 -21.95
N GLY A 155 -3.29 -1.57 -22.10
CA GLY A 155 -3.24 -0.94 -23.42
C GLY A 155 -4.49 -0.98 -24.29
N VAL A 156 -5.66 -1.27 -23.74
CA VAL A 156 -6.96 -1.12 -24.41
C VAL A 156 -7.77 -0.01 -23.76
N PRO A 157 -8.57 0.79 -24.50
CA PRO A 157 -9.40 1.84 -23.92
C PRO A 157 -10.29 1.32 -22.81
N ASN A 158 -10.51 2.13 -21.79
CA ASN A 158 -11.31 1.76 -20.61
C ASN A 158 -12.82 1.95 -20.91
N ASP A 159 -13.28 1.30 -21.95
CA ASP A 159 -14.66 1.31 -22.47
C ASP A 159 -15.40 0.01 -22.16
N GLN A 160 -14.95 -0.74 -21.14
CA GLN A 160 -15.54 -1.99 -20.74
C GLN A 160 -16.94 -1.80 -20.21
N ASP A 161 -17.84 -2.68 -20.65
CA ASP A 161 -19.12 -2.88 -20.01
C ASP A 161 -18.87 -3.34 -18.55
N LEU A 162 -19.55 -2.73 -17.59
CA LEU A 162 -19.52 -3.13 -16.17
C LEU A 162 -19.90 -4.62 -15.96
N GLN A 163 -20.50 -5.26 -16.95
CA GLN A 163 -20.83 -6.69 -16.95
C GLN A 163 -19.66 -7.58 -17.43
N ASP A 164 -18.57 -7.01 -17.94
CA ASP A 164 -17.40 -7.79 -18.34
C ASP A 164 -16.60 -8.26 -17.13
N SER A 165 -16.98 -9.41 -16.61
CA SER A 165 -16.36 -10.02 -15.43
C SER A 165 -14.92 -10.49 -15.64
N LEU A 166 -14.40 -10.51 -16.88
CA LEU A 166 -13.05 -10.95 -17.21
C LEU A 166 -12.00 -9.94 -16.75
N HIS A 167 -12.37 -8.65 -16.59
CA HIS A 167 -11.49 -7.56 -16.23
C HIS A 167 -11.65 -7.08 -14.78
N LEU A 168 -12.49 -7.72 -13.99
CA LEU A 168 -12.67 -7.39 -12.58
C LEU A 168 -11.53 -7.98 -11.74
N ALA A 169 -11.07 -7.20 -10.76
CA ALA A 169 -10.11 -7.69 -9.77
C ALA A 169 -10.68 -8.89 -9.00
N ARG A 170 -9.88 -9.94 -8.87
CA ARG A 170 -10.25 -11.20 -8.20
C ARG A 170 -9.13 -11.66 -7.30
N CYS A 171 -9.39 -12.68 -6.50
CA CYS A 171 -8.37 -13.30 -5.66
C CYS A 171 -8.17 -14.76 -6.07
N ALA A 172 -6.91 -15.19 -6.21
CA ALA A 172 -6.59 -16.57 -6.58
C ALA A 172 -6.92 -17.59 -5.48
N VAL A 173 -7.03 -17.14 -4.23
CA VAL A 173 -7.34 -18.01 -3.08
C VAL A 173 -8.77 -17.81 -2.54
N ASN A 174 -9.53 -16.86 -3.09
CA ASN A 174 -10.91 -16.61 -2.68
C ASN A 174 -11.87 -16.82 -3.85
N ALA A 175 -12.48 -18.00 -3.91
CA ALA A 175 -13.42 -18.36 -4.96
C ALA A 175 -14.73 -17.54 -4.92
N GLU A 176 -15.10 -16.99 -3.76
CA GLU A 176 -16.31 -16.16 -3.61
C GLU A 176 -16.25 -14.86 -4.42
N MET A 177 -15.05 -14.35 -4.69
CA MET A 177 -14.87 -13.20 -5.57
C MET A 177 -15.08 -13.51 -7.07
N MET A 178 -15.36 -14.75 -7.41
CA MET A 178 -15.60 -15.19 -8.79
C MET A 178 -17.07 -15.45 -9.10
N GLN A 179 -17.95 -15.16 -8.16
CA GLN A 179 -19.41 -15.34 -8.29
C GLN A 179 -20.11 -14.05 -8.70
#